data_4d7f35d9172b23b413cfaaaa0389b112
#
_entry.id   4d7f35d9172b23b413cfaaaa0389b112
#
_cell.length_a   1.000
_cell.length_b   1.000
_cell.length_c   1.000
_cell.angle_alpha   90.00
_cell.angle_beta   90.00
_cell.angle_gamma   90.00
#
_symmetry.space_group_name_H-M   'P 1'
#
loop_
_entity.id
_entity.type
_entity.pdbx_description
1 polymer ?
#
loop_
_entity_poly.entity_id
_entity_poly.type
_entity_poly.pdbx_seq_one_letter_code
_entity_poly.pdbx_strand_id
1 'polypeptide(L)'
;SFYPFPRLKHRFGNFKFVRISINPAFFEIEHMRSLGNKIAETSNILKRKILVVASSDFTHYGPAYGYMPFRGNISQTLKKIKEMDMEVAGYATKLMPERLMETCESRTVCGYGAIAAAIWAAQKLGAKQGSIVDYTTSFETSKDASAIVGYCGIVIF
;
A
#
# COMPACT_ATOMS: atom_id res chain seq x y z
N SER A 1 1.83 -5.65 -10.21
CA SER A 1 1.37 -7.02 -10.03
C SER A 1 -0.17 -7.06 -10.00
N PHE A 2 -0.78 -8.06 -10.66
CA PHE A 2 -2.25 -8.24 -10.77
C PHE A 2 -2.85 -9.11 -9.65
N TYR A 3 -2.15 -9.29 -8.57
CA TYR A 3 -2.47 -10.26 -7.53
C TYR A 3 -3.88 -10.13 -6.89
N PRO A 4 -4.45 -8.95 -6.64
CA PRO A 4 -5.77 -8.88 -6.01
C PRO A 4 -6.92 -9.27 -6.97
N PHE A 5 -6.75 -9.10 -8.28
CA PHE A 5 -7.86 -9.21 -9.24
C PHE A 5 -8.56 -10.58 -9.29
N PRO A 6 -7.87 -11.74 -9.38
CA PRO A 6 -8.52 -13.04 -9.38
C PRO A 6 -9.33 -13.30 -8.10
N ARG A 7 -8.80 -12.89 -6.96
CA ARG A 7 -9.47 -13.04 -5.66
C ARG A 7 -10.70 -12.15 -5.55
N LEU A 8 -10.62 -10.90 -6.02
CA LEU A 8 -11.75 -9.98 -6.07
C LEU A 8 -12.85 -10.52 -7.00
N LYS A 9 -12.47 -11.04 -8.18
CA LYS A 9 -13.42 -11.66 -9.11
C LYS A 9 -14.11 -12.87 -8.49
N HIS A 10 -13.38 -13.71 -7.80
CA HIS A 10 -13.94 -14.87 -7.10
C HIS A 10 -14.93 -14.45 -6.00
N ARG A 11 -14.62 -13.37 -5.25
CA ARG A 11 -15.44 -12.92 -4.12
C ARG A 11 -16.67 -12.10 -4.52
N PHE A 12 -16.53 -11.23 -5.53
CA PHE A 12 -17.55 -10.27 -5.91
C PHE A 12 -18.27 -10.59 -7.24
N GLY A 13 -17.87 -11.67 -7.91
CA GLY A 13 -18.50 -12.07 -9.19
C GLY A 13 -18.16 -11.10 -10.32
N ASN A 14 -19.16 -10.76 -11.13
CA ASN A 14 -18.97 -9.86 -12.26
C ASN A 14 -18.99 -8.40 -11.80
N PHE A 15 -17.87 -7.72 -11.97
CA PHE A 15 -17.75 -6.27 -11.77
C PHE A 15 -16.90 -5.67 -12.90
N LYS A 16 -17.09 -4.39 -13.14
CA LYS A 16 -16.23 -3.62 -14.04
C LYS A 16 -15.04 -3.10 -13.26
N PHE A 17 -13.87 -3.06 -13.87
CA PHE A 17 -12.69 -2.49 -13.24
C PHE A 17 -11.95 -1.54 -14.19
N VAL A 18 -11.29 -0.57 -13.58
CA VAL A 18 -10.35 0.33 -14.26
C VAL A 18 -8.99 0.11 -13.61
N ARG A 19 -7.99 -0.20 -14.42
CA ARG A 19 -6.62 -0.31 -13.95
C ARG A 19 -5.92 1.02 -14.17
N ILE A 20 -5.31 1.53 -13.08
CA ILE A 20 -4.45 2.70 -13.11
C ILE A 20 -3.04 2.24 -12.75
N SER A 21 -2.09 2.39 -13.67
CA SER A 21 -0.67 2.15 -13.42
C SER A 21 0.02 3.48 -13.26
N ILE A 22 0.72 3.65 -12.15
CA ILE A 22 1.43 4.89 -11.83
C ILE A 22 2.93 4.59 -11.89
N ASN A 23 3.66 5.39 -12.69
CA ASN A 23 5.12 5.31 -12.70
C ASN A 23 5.65 5.95 -11.41
N PRO A 24 6.55 5.27 -10.66
CA PRO A 24 7.13 5.83 -9.44
C PRO A 24 7.81 7.21 -9.61
N ALA A 25 8.30 7.52 -10.81
CA ALA A 25 8.85 8.85 -11.11
C ALA A 25 7.85 10.01 -10.93
N PHE A 26 6.56 9.70 -10.84
CA PHE A 26 5.48 10.68 -10.60
C PHE A 26 4.88 10.57 -9.20
N PHE A 27 5.54 9.94 -8.26
CA PHE A 27 5.10 9.86 -6.86
C PHE A 27 5.36 11.18 -6.13
N GLU A 28 4.66 12.23 -6.58
CA GLU A 28 4.64 13.53 -5.92
C GLU A 28 3.31 13.69 -5.17
N ILE A 29 3.37 14.35 -4.01
CA ILE A 29 2.20 14.52 -3.13
C ILE A 29 1.02 15.12 -3.90
N GLU A 30 1.24 16.20 -4.64
CA GLU A 30 0.18 16.89 -5.39
C GLU A 30 -0.40 16.03 -6.53
N HIS A 31 0.44 15.26 -7.22
CA HIS A 31 -0.02 14.35 -8.26
C HIS A 31 -0.90 13.24 -7.69
N MET A 32 -0.50 12.63 -6.58
CA MET A 32 -1.25 11.55 -5.94
C MET A 32 -2.54 12.07 -5.31
N ARG A 33 -2.51 13.25 -4.71
CA ARG A 33 -3.70 13.94 -4.17
C ARG A 33 -4.70 14.25 -5.30
N SER A 34 -4.23 14.82 -6.39
CA SER A 34 -5.06 15.12 -7.56
C SER A 34 -5.71 13.86 -8.13
N LEU A 35 -4.92 12.77 -8.27
CA LEU A 35 -5.43 11.49 -8.76
C LEU A 35 -6.54 10.94 -7.84
N GLY A 36 -6.28 10.88 -6.53
CA GLY A 36 -7.26 10.39 -5.54
C GLY A 36 -8.55 11.19 -5.57
N ASN A 37 -8.44 12.53 -5.59
CA ASN A 37 -9.60 13.41 -5.66
C ASN A 37 -10.41 13.21 -6.95
N LYS A 38 -9.75 13.10 -8.10
CA LYS A 38 -10.41 12.85 -9.40
C LYS A 38 -11.12 11.50 -9.45
N ILE A 39 -10.56 10.45 -8.85
CA ILE A 39 -11.23 9.14 -8.73
C ILE A 39 -12.55 9.31 -7.96
N ALA A 40 -12.53 9.97 -6.82
CA ALA A 40 -13.72 10.19 -6.00
C ALA A 40 -14.76 11.08 -6.71
N GLU A 41 -14.34 12.18 -7.31
CA GLU A 41 -15.20 13.09 -8.06
C GLU A 41 -15.88 12.39 -9.24
N THR A 42 -15.12 11.61 -10.01
CA THR A 42 -15.67 10.84 -11.14
C THR A 42 -16.71 9.82 -10.67
N SER A 43 -16.46 9.14 -9.56
CA SER A 43 -17.42 8.22 -8.94
C SER A 43 -18.73 8.92 -8.61
N ASN A 44 -18.66 10.12 -8.01
CA ASN A 44 -19.83 10.91 -7.64
C ASN A 44 -20.59 11.42 -8.87
N ILE A 45 -19.90 11.95 -9.89
CA ILE A 45 -20.51 12.41 -11.14
C ILE A 45 -21.24 11.27 -11.84
N LEU A 46 -20.61 10.10 -11.92
CA LEU A 46 -21.18 8.91 -12.55
C LEU A 46 -22.21 8.18 -11.66
N LYS A 47 -22.42 8.63 -10.43
CA LYS A 47 -23.27 7.97 -9.42
C LYS A 47 -22.95 6.46 -9.29
N ARG A 48 -21.65 6.11 -9.28
CA ARG A 48 -21.18 4.73 -9.19
C ARG A 48 -20.60 4.46 -7.82
N LYS A 49 -21.00 3.35 -7.21
CA LYS A 49 -20.27 2.81 -6.05
C LYS A 49 -18.98 2.17 -6.53
N ILE A 50 -17.86 2.57 -5.97
CA ILE A 50 -16.55 2.06 -6.32
C ILE A 50 -15.85 1.46 -5.09
N LEU A 51 -14.99 0.49 -5.33
CA LEU A 51 -13.97 0.03 -4.40
C LEU A 51 -12.61 0.45 -4.98
N VAL A 52 -11.87 1.26 -4.25
CA VAL A 52 -10.50 1.62 -4.62
C VAL A 52 -9.55 0.61 -3.99
N VAL A 53 -8.72 -0.02 -4.80
CA VAL A 53 -7.73 -1.01 -4.35
C VAL A 53 -6.35 -0.54 -4.73
N ALA A 54 -5.52 -0.20 -3.74
CA ALA A 54 -4.09 0.01 -3.92
C ALA A 54 -3.35 -1.32 -3.81
N SER A 55 -2.49 -1.60 -4.78
CA SER A 55 -1.61 -2.78 -4.76
C SER A 55 -0.18 -2.33 -4.54
N SER A 56 0.39 -2.74 -3.42
CA SER A 56 1.77 -2.44 -3.02
C SER A 56 2.30 -3.56 -2.15
N ASP A 57 3.58 -3.84 -2.30
CA ASP A 57 4.33 -4.52 -1.25
C ASP A 57 4.87 -3.47 -0.26
N PHE A 58 5.19 -3.90 0.96
CA PHE A 58 5.83 -3.07 1.97
C PHE A 58 7.36 -3.18 1.86
N THR A 59 8.10 -3.18 2.97
CA THR A 59 9.57 -3.19 2.93
C THR A 59 10.12 -4.35 2.11
N HIS A 60 11.05 -4.04 1.20
CA HIS A 60 11.92 -5.00 0.52
C HIS A 60 13.29 -4.93 1.20
N TYR A 61 13.66 -5.98 1.93
CA TYR A 61 14.89 -6.05 2.70
C TYR A 61 15.78 -7.19 2.24
N GLY A 62 17.07 -6.96 2.19
CA GLY A 62 18.07 -7.98 1.94
C GLY A 62 19.04 -7.62 0.82
N PRO A 63 20.12 -8.42 0.66
CA PRO A 63 21.11 -8.17 -0.38
C PRO A 63 20.53 -8.23 -1.80
N ALA A 64 19.48 -9.03 -2.03
CA ALA A 64 18.79 -9.10 -3.32
C ALA A 64 18.17 -7.76 -3.74
N TYR A 65 17.82 -6.90 -2.78
CA TYR A 65 17.24 -5.57 -3.03
C TYR A 65 18.24 -4.42 -2.81
N GLY A 66 19.47 -4.72 -2.38
CA GLY A 66 20.46 -3.71 -2.03
C GLY A 66 20.04 -2.84 -0.84
N TYR A 67 19.06 -3.27 -0.04
CA TYR A 67 18.51 -2.49 1.06
C TYR A 67 18.61 -3.24 2.38
N MET A 68 19.59 -2.85 3.19
CA MET A 68 19.85 -3.39 4.54
C MET A 68 20.23 -2.26 5.49
N PRO A 69 19.27 -1.40 5.90
CA PRO A 69 19.55 -0.25 6.75
C PRO A 69 19.97 -0.64 8.18
N PHE A 70 19.81 -1.89 8.53
CA PHE A 70 20.24 -2.48 9.79
C PHE A 70 20.73 -3.92 9.58
N ARG A 71 21.48 -4.42 10.55
CA ARG A 71 21.95 -5.81 10.59
C ARG A 71 21.58 -6.44 11.93
N GLY A 72 21.46 -7.76 11.97
CA GLY A 72 21.14 -8.53 13.16
C GLY A 72 20.87 -9.99 12.83
N ASN A 73 20.53 -10.78 13.84
CA ASN A 73 20.00 -12.11 13.58
C ASN A 73 18.60 -12.00 12.93
N ILE A 74 18.12 -13.10 12.37
CA ILE A 74 16.87 -13.09 11.61
C ILE A 74 15.66 -12.60 12.43
N SER A 75 15.56 -12.97 13.70
CA SER A 75 14.48 -12.55 14.58
C SER A 75 14.48 -11.03 14.78
N GLN A 76 15.64 -10.45 15.04
CA GLN A 76 15.81 -9.00 15.17
C GLN A 76 15.51 -8.27 13.87
N THR A 77 15.93 -8.85 12.75
CA THR A 77 15.67 -8.30 11.41
C THR A 77 14.16 -8.26 11.11
N LEU A 78 13.47 -9.37 11.30
CA LEU A 78 12.01 -9.44 11.09
C LEU A 78 11.23 -8.48 12.00
N LYS A 79 11.66 -8.33 13.25
CA LYS A 79 11.08 -7.36 14.18
C LYS A 79 11.20 -5.93 13.66
N LYS A 80 12.39 -5.53 13.21
CA LYS A 80 12.64 -4.19 12.67
C LYS A 80 11.88 -3.93 11.37
N ILE A 81 11.82 -4.93 10.46
CA ILE A 81 11.01 -4.82 9.24
C ILE A 81 9.55 -4.57 9.63
N LYS A 82 9.00 -5.35 10.56
CA LYS A 82 7.63 -5.17 11.03
C LYS A 82 7.40 -3.79 11.65
N GLU A 83 8.32 -3.30 12.46
CA GLU A 83 8.23 -1.95 13.06
C GLU A 83 8.15 -0.86 11.97
N MET A 84 9.01 -0.95 10.95
CA MET A 84 9.00 -0.03 9.81
C MET A 84 7.68 -0.10 9.01
N ASP A 85 7.20 -1.30 8.76
CA ASP A 85 5.96 -1.51 8.00
C ASP A 85 4.73 -1.06 8.81
N MET A 86 4.72 -1.30 10.12
CA MET A 86 3.63 -0.85 10.99
C MET A 86 3.56 0.67 11.12
N GLU A 87 4.68 1.38 11.01
CA GLU A 87 4.66 2.85 10.95
C GLU A 87 3.94 3.34 9.69
N VAL A 88 4.28 2.80 8.52
CA VAL A 88 3.62 3.14 7.24
C VAL A 88 2.13 2.75 7.27
N ALA A 89 1.81 1.54 7.74
CA ALA A 89 0.45 1.09 7.91
C ALA A 89 -0.35 1.97 8.89
N GLY A 90 0.31 2.46 9.95
CA GLY A 90 -0.25 3.41 10.89
C GLY A 90 -0.64 4.74 10.26
N TYR A 91 0.16 5.28 9.34
CA TYR A 91 -0.22 6.46 8.57
C TYR A 91 -1.40 6.18 7.64
N ALA A 92 -1.43 5.01 7.00
CA ALA A 92 -2.55 4.63 6.15
C ALA A 92 -3.87 4.52 6.94
N THR A 93 -3.85 3.87 8.11
CA THR A 93 -5.06 3.69 8.94
C THR A 93 -5.56 5.00 9.58
N LYS A 94 -4.65 5.95 9.81
CA LYS A 94 -4.97 7.30 10.30
C LYS A 94 -5.31 8.28 9.18
N LEU A 95 -5.33 7.84 7.94
CA LEU A 95 -5.56 8.64 6.74
C LEU A 95 -4.60 9.85 6.64
N MET A 96 -3.32 9.60 6.83
CA MET A 96 -2.24 10.60 6.77
C MET A 96 -1.36 10.37 5.52
N PRO A 97 -1.88 10.58 4.30
CA PRO A 97 -1.19 10.22 3.05
C PRO A 97 0.09 11.01 2.82
N GLU A 98 0.15 12.28 3.23
CA GLU A 98 1.37 13.10 3.13
C GLU A 98 2.51 12.48 3.96
N ARG A 99 2.23 12.16 5.23
CA ARG A 99 3.21 11.53 6.13
C ARG A 99 3.66 10.16 5.62
N LEU A 100 2.72 9.39 5.06
CA LEU A 100 3.03 8.12 4.43
C LEU A 100 4.03 8.31 3.28
N MET A 101 3.77 9.27 2.39
CA MET A 101 4.64 9.53 1.25
C MET A 101 6.02 10.01 1.70
N GLU A 102 6.11 11.02 2.57
CA GLU A 102 7.37 11.54 3.14
C GLU A 102 8.21 10.41 3.77
N THR A 103 7.57 9.54 4.55
CA THR A 103 8.24 8.40 5.19
C THR A 103 8.76 7.39 4.17
N CYS A 104 8.01 7.15 3.10
CA CYS A 104 8.35 6.14 2.09
C CYS A 104 9.43 6.58 1.10
N GLU A 105 9.77 7.87 0.99
CA GLU A 105 10.87 8.36 0.13
C GLU A 105 12.21 7.69 0.42
N SER A 106 12.47 7.33 1.68
CA SER A 106 13.69 6.65 2.12
C SER A 106 13.52 5.13 2.31
N ARG A 107 12.38 4.58 1.90
CA ARG A 107 12.01 3.18 2.10
C ARG A 107 11.72 2.45 0.79
N THR A 108 11.62 1.14 0.87
CA THR A 108 11.41 0.27 -0.30
C THR A 108 9.96 -0.19 -0.46
N VAL A 109 8.99 0.63 -0.04
CA VAL A 109 7.55 0.39 -0.25
C VAL A 109 7.20 0.75 -1.69
N CYS A 110 7.03 -0.25 -2.56
CA CYS A 110 7.03 -0.02 -4.02
C CYS A 110 5.82 0.76 -4.56
N GLY A 111 4.68 0.71 -3.88
CA GLY A 111 3.43 1.33 -4.33
C GLY A 111 2.91 2.43 -3.40
N TYR A 112 3.77 3.09 -2.63
CA TYR A 112 3.32 4.09 -1.64
C TYR A 112 2.52 5.24 -2.25
N GLY A 113 2.81 5.65 -3.47
CA GLY A 113 2.01 6.66 -4.18
C GLY A 113 0.59 6.16 -4.48
N ALA A 114 0.43 4.88 -4.86
CA ALA A 114 -0.90 4.30 -5.06
C ALA A 114 -1.68 4.18 -3.73
N ILE A 115 -1.00 3.85 -2.63
CA ILE A 115 -1.61 3.84 -1.29
C ILE A 115 -2.10 5.24 -0.94
N ALA A 116 -1.26 6.27 -1.11
CA ALA A 116 -1.61 7.65 -0.83
C ALA A 116 -2.79 8.13 -1.68
N ALA A 117 -2.80 7.88 -2.99
CA ALA A 117 -3.91 8.23 -3.87
C ALA A 117 -5.22 7.54 -3.45
N ALA A 118 -5.16 6.27 -3.03
CA ALA A 118 -6.32 5.56 -2.51
C ALA A 118 -6.85 6.16 -1.21
N ILE A 119 -5.95 6.62 -0.31
CA ILE A 119 -6.34 7.30 0.93
C ILE A 119 -7.04 8.62 0.62
N TRP A 120 -6.50 9.47 -0.28
CA TRP A 120 -7.16 10.72 -0.68
C TRP A 120 -8.53 10.47 -1.33
N ALA A 121 -8.64 9.43 -2.18
CA ALA A 121 -9.93 9.04 -2.72
C ALA A 121 -10.92 8.63 -1.62
N ALA A 122 -10.48 7.81 -0.66
CA ALA A 122 -11.30 7.37 0.45
C ALA A 122 -11.74 8.53 1.35
N GLN A 123 -10.84 9.46 1.69
CA GLN A 123 -11.19 10.69 2.43
C GLN A 123 -12.25 11.51 1.72
N LYS A 124 -12.09 11.72 0.42
CA LYS A 124 -13.06 12.47 -0.42
C LYS A 124 -14.40 11.76 -0.51
N LEU A 125 -14.43 10.43 -0.40
CA LEU A 125 -15.64 9.60 -0.35
C LEU A 125 -16.24 9.48 1.06
N GLY A 126 -15.60 10.06 2.06
CA GLY A 126 -16.15 10.15 3.42
C GLY A 126 -15.56 9.19 4.43
N ALA A 127 -14.52 8.43 4.08
CA ALA A 127 -13.81 7.56 5.02
C ALA A 127 -13.22 8.36 6.19
N LYS A 128 -13.24 7.77 7.37
CA LYS A 128 -12.82 8.41 8.63
C LYS A 128 -11.63 7.72 9.29
N GLN A 129 -11.42 6.45 8.99
CA GLN A 129 -10.37 5.64 9.60
C GLN A 129 -10.06 4.41 8.77
N GLY A 130 -9.01 3.70 9.15
CA GLY A 130 -8.68 2.40 8.61
C GLY A 130 -8.31 1.41 9.70
N SER A 131 -8.19 0.17 9.34
CA SER A 131 -7.75 -0.92 10.20
C SER A 131 -6.76 -1.82 9.47
N ILE A 132 -5.73 -2.26 10.17
CA ILE A 132 -4.85 -3.34 9.71
C ILE A 132 -5.62 -4.66 9.89
N VAL A 133 -5.72 -5.42 8.80
CA VAL A 133 -6.40 -6.72 8.80
C VAL A 133 -5.42 -7.83 9.12
N ASP A 134 -4.24 -7.79 8.48
CA ASP A 134 -3.21 -8.81 8.68
C ASP A 134 -1.84 -8.27 8.24
N TYR A 135 -0.78 -8.91 8.75
CA TYR A 135 0.59 -8.63 8.37
C TYR A 135 1.42 -9.91 8.34
N THR A 136 2.17 -10.09 7.26
CA THR A 136 3.11 -11.20 7.12
C THR A 136 4.35 -10.76 6.32
N THR A 137 5.31 -11.67 6.20
CA THR A 137 6.48 -11.47 5.32
C THR A 137 6.68 -12.68 4.42
N SER A 138 7.39 -12.49 3.30
CA SER A 138 7.80 -13.60 2.43
C SER A 138 8.61 -14.66 3.16
N PHE A 139 9.32 -14.26 4.23
CA PHE A 139 10.14 -15.17 5.04
C PHE A 139 9.32 -16.26 5.75
N GLU A 140 8.04 -15.99 6.05
CA GLU A 140 7.17 -17.00 6.68
C GLU A 140 7.07 -18.28 5.85
N THR A 141 7.08 -18.14 4.52
CA THR A 141 6.97 -19.26 3.58
C THR A 141 8.30 -19.66 2.96
N SER A 142 9.10 -18.70 2.49
CA SER A 142 10.34 -18.98 1.76
C SER A 142 11.52 -19.36 2.65
N LYS A 143 11.54 -18.86 3.90
CA LYS A 143 12.69 -18.92 4.81
C LYS A 143 13.98 -18.30 4.22
N ASP A 144 13.86 -17.52 3.15
CA ASP A 144 14.98 -16.87 2.49
C ASP A 144 15.26 -15.50 3.12
N ALA A 145 16.37 -15.39 3.85
CA ALA A 145 16.80 -14.15 4.46
C ALA A 145 17.48 -13.17 3.47
N SER A 146 17.79 -13.62 2.25
CA SER A 146 18.42 -12.77 1.23
C SER A 146 17.42 -11.83 0.55
N ALA A 147 16.12 -12.15 0.61
CA ALA A 147 15.04 -11.43 -0.07
C ALA A 147 13.74 -11.46 0.75
N ILE A 148 13.63 -10.58 1.74
CA ILE A 148 12.45 -10.48 2.60
C ILE A 148 11.55 -9.34 2.10
N VAL A 149 10.26 -9.62 1.94
CA VAL A 149 9.24 -8.64 1.56
C VAL A 149 8.13 -8.63 2.61
N GLY A 150 7.77 -7.43 3.08
CA GLY A 150 6.62 -7.24 3.98
C GLY A 150 5.31 -7.13 3.21
N TYR A 151 4.24 -7.66 3.78
CA TYR A 151 2.88 -7.59 3.24
C TYR A 151 1.91 -7.17 4.33
N CYS A 152 1.04 -6.22 4.03
CA CYS A 152 0.05 -5.72 4.97
C CYS A 152 -1.30 -5.56 4.29
N GLY A 153 -2.34 -6.15 4.85
CA GLY A 153 -3.72 -5.93 4.46
C GLY A 153 -4.32 -4.80 5.28
N ILE A 154 -4.83 -3.75 4.61
CA ILE A 154 -5.44 -2.58 5.25
C ILE A 154 -6.81 -2.33 4.62
N VAL A 155 -7.80 -2.02 5.44
CA VAL A 155 -9.13 -1.58 5.02
C VAL A 155 -9.36 -0.16 5.53
N ILE A 156 -9.89 0.71 4.66
CA ILE A 156 -10.22 2.11 4.97
C ILE A 156 -11.72 2.29 4.77
N PHE A 157 -12.38 2.90 5.76
CA PHE A 157 -13.85 3.07 5.80
C PHE A 157 -14.30 4.32 6.57
#